data_67ce167f2363a01af2e41eb35a75eb5e
#
_entry.id   67ce167f2363a01af2e41eb35a75eb5e
#
_cell.length_a   1.000
_cell.length_b   1.000
_cell.length_c   1.000
_cell.angle_alpha   90.00
_cell.angle_beta   90.00
_cell.angle_gamma   90.00
#
_symmetry.space_group_name_H-M   'P 1'
#
loop_
_entity.id
_entity.type
_entity.pdbx_description
1 polymer ?
#
loop_
_entity_poly.entity_id
_entity_poly.type
_entity_poly.pdbx_seq_one_letter_code
_entity_poly.pdbx_strand_id
1 'polypeptide(L)'
;ALEDLKGKVEAFQKEYEGQITTAHQVNVGLATYRALLEQRGKISAYCNLAVSANTRDKEAQTRAAQTRTVLAGLDAKLSFFESELSQLDDAVLEEARANKEDALYIERLLEDKKHLLSKDVEATLAALGNTLDAGYQAYNDIKFKDMHFPDVEADGQVIPMTYNSFEGRMQSEPNTAIRREAFKVFSDTLRKYQHSTASAYNTQIQKEKTMATLRGFDSVFDYLLDRQKVSRELYDREIDVILEELAPHMRTFARLIKEIYQLDVVRYEDLKLE
;
A
#
# COMPACT_ATOMS: atom_id res chain seq x y z
N ALA A 1 -17.74 1.15 -21.60
CA ALA A 1 -16.73 1.81 -20.75
C ALA A 1 -15.31 1.34 -21.08
N LEU A 2 -15.03 0.01 -21.06
CA LEU A 2 -13.68 -0.50 -21.32
C LEU A 2 -13.23 -0.25 -22.78
N GLU A 3 -14.09 -0.49 -23.77
CA GLU A 3 -13.80 -0.22 -25.19
C GLU A 3 -13.65 1.28 -25.48
N ASP A 4 -14.43 2.12 -24.81
CA ASP A 4 -14.27 3.58 -24.89
C ASP A 4 -12.92 4.03 -24.31
N LEU A 5 -12.51 3.46 -23.17
CA LEU A 5 -11.17 3.74 -22.59
C LEU A 5 -10.05 3.32 -23.55
N LYS A 6 -10.14 2.15 -24.18
CA LYS A 6 -9.15 1.71 -25.17
C LYS A 6 -8.98 2.71 -26.30
N GLY A 7 -10.10 3.14 -26.90
CA GLY A 7 -10.06 4.13 -28.00
C GLY A 7 -9.44 5.45 -27.58
N LYS A 8 -9.75 5.93 -26.35
CA LYS A 8 -9.16 7.16 -25.82
C LYS A 8 -7.66 7.02 -25.53
N VAL A 9 -7.22 5.89 -25.00
CA VAL A 9 -5.79 5.63 -24.78
C VAL A 9 -5.02 5.58 -26.10
N GLU A 10 -5.58 4.96 -27.13
CA GLU A 10 -4.94 4.92 -28.45
C GLU A 10 -4.88 6.31 -29.11
N ALA A 11 -5.93 7.11 -28.96
CA ALA A 11 -5.91 8.50 -29.41
C ALA A 11 -4.87 9.34 -28.67
N PHE A 12 -4.80 9.19 -27.34
CA PHE A 12 -3.81 9.88 -26.51
C PHE A 12 -2.38 9.51 -26.89
N GLN A 13 -2.10 8.20 -27.04
CA GLN A 13 -0.79 7.74 -27.48
C GLN A 13 -0.39 8.34 -28.82
N LYS A 14 -1.29 8.31 -29.81
CA LYS A 14 -1.03 8.87 -31.13
C LYS A 14 -0.77 10.39 -31.13
N GLU A 15 -1.41 11.11 -30.22
CA GLU A 15 -1.32 12.57 -30.13
C GLU A 15 -0.04 13.03 -29.41
N TYR A 16 0.37 12.31 -28.35
CA TYR A 16 1.41 12.78 -27.44
C TYR A 16 2.74 12.04 -27.54
N GLU A 17 2.77 10.76 -27.94
CA GLU A 17 4.03 9.97 -27.94
C GLU A 17 5.07 10.58 -28.87
N GLY A 18 6.21 10.98 -28.31
CA GLY A 18 7.31 11.65 -29.04
C GLY A 18 7.01 13.09 -29.48
N GLN A 19 5.93 13.70 -29.00
CA GLN A 19 5.50 15.03 -29.42
C GLN A 19 5.56 16.10 -28.33
N ILE A 20 5.85 15.73 -27.09
CA ILE A 20 5.81 16.63 -25.94
C ILE A 20 7.11 17.44 -25.88
N THR A 21 7.02 18.75 -26.14
CA THR A 21 8.19 19.64 -26.15
C THR A 21 7.93 21.00 -25.49
N THR A 22 6.69 21.34 -25.18
CA THR A 22 6.32 22.67 -24.64
C THR A 22 5.49 22.52 -23.35
N ALA A 23 5.55 23.54 -22.50
CA ALA A 23 4.75 23.64 -21.26
C ALA A 23 3.23 23.53 -21.54
N HIS A 24 2.75 24.09 -22.66
CA HIS A 24 1.34 23.97 -23.03
C HIS A 24 0.96 22.49 -23.29
N GLN A 25 1.77 21.75 -24.04
CA GLN A 25 1.52 20.33 -24.33
C GLN A 25 1.59 19.49 -23.05
N VAL A 26 2.49 19.81 -22.12
CA VAL A 26 2.54 19.16 -20.80
C VAL A 26 1.21 19.33 -20.06
N ASN A 27 0.70 20.56 -19.95
CA ASN A 27 -0.52 20.85 -19.20
C ASN A 27 -1.78 20.23 -19.85
N VAL A 28 -1.93 20.33 -21.17
CA VAL A 28 -3.07 19.70 -21.88
C VAL A 28 -2.98 18.18 -21.81
N GLY A 29 -1.77 17.62 -21.97
CA GLY A 29 -1.52 16.20 -21.83
C GLY A 29 -1.84 15.68 -20.42
N LEU A 30 -1.42 16.39 -19.38
CA LEU A 30 -1.73 16.06 -17.99
C LEU A 30 -3.24 16.06 -17.69
N ALA A 31 -3.97 17.05 -18.22
CA ALA A 31 -5.43 17.10 -18.06
C ALA A 31 -6.11 15.87 -18.69
N THR A 32 -5.69 15.49 -19.91
CA THR A 32 -6.21 14.31 -20.60
C THR A 32 -5.79 13.02 -19.90
N TYR A 33 -4.55 12.91 -19.49
CA TYR A 33 -4.00 11.77 -18.76
C TYR A 33 -4.76 11.51 -17.44
N ARG A 34 -5.02 12.55 -16.64
CA ARG A 34 -5.84 12.45 -15.43
C ARG A 34 -7.25 11.92 -15.72
N ALA A 35 -7.90 12.39 -16.78
CA ALA A 35 -9.23 11.89 -17.15
C ALA A 35 -9.21 10.41 -17.55
N LEU A 36 -8.15 9.94 -18.22
CA LEU A 36 -7.95 8.53 -18.55
C LEU A 36 -7.73 7.68 -17.27
N LEU A 37 -6.88 8.15 -16.36
CA LEU A 37 -6.63 7.46 -15.10
C LEU A 37 -7.90 7.39 -14.21
N GLU A 38 -8.70 8.45 -14.18
CA GLU A 38 -9.97 8.47 -13.46
C GLU A 38 -10.95 7.43 -14.04
N GLN A 39 -11.10 7.38 -15.36
CA GLN A 39 -11.96 6.40 -16.02
C GLN A 39 -11.46 4.96 -15.79
N ARG A 40 -10.15 4.75 -15.90
CA ARG A 40 -9.49 3.48 -15.59
C ARG A 40 -9.74 3.07 -14.14
N GLY A 41 -9.61 3.99 -13.20
CA GLY A 41 -9.86 3.78 -11.77
C GLY A 41 -11.31 3.35 -11.49
N LYS A 42 -12.29 4.01 -12.09
CA LYS A 42 -13.71 3.65 -11.97
C LYS A 42 -14.00 2.24 -12.47
N ILE A 43 -13.43 1.84 -13.61
CA ILE A 43 -13.59 0.49 -14.17
C ILE A 43 -12.96 -0.56 -13.24
N SER A 44 -11.75 -0.31 -12.77
CA SER A 44 -11.03 -1.19 -11.83
C SER A 44 -11.80 -1.35 -10.51
N ALA A 45 -12.25 -0.25 -9.92
CA ALA A 45 -13.01 -0.25 -8.67
C ALA A 45 -14.33 -1.04 -8.81
N TYR A 46 -15.08 -0.83 -9.88
CA TYR A 46 -16.32 -1.55 -10.12
C TYR A 46 -16.12 -3.07 -10.13
N CYS A 47 -15.09 -3.57 -10.83
CA CYS A 47 -14.81 -5.00 -10.89
C CYS A 47 -14.28 -5.57 -9.56
N ASN A 48 -13.39 -4.84 -8.88
CA ASN A 48 -12.81 -5.31 -7.63
C ASN A 48 -13.80 -5.27 -6.46
N LEU A 49 -14.67 -4.27 -6.38
CA LEU A 49 -15.71 -4.20 -5.34
C LEU A 49 -16.71 -5.35 -5.45
N ALA A 50 -17.05 -5.80 -6.67
CA ALA A 50 -17.90 -6.97 -6.85
C ALA A 50 -17.25 -8.24 -6.25
N VAL A 51 -15.94 -8.44 -6.45
CA VAL A 51 -15.20 -9.55 -5.83
C VAL A 51 -15.11 -9.39 -4.32
N SER A 52 -14.89 -8.17 -3.82
CA SER A 52 -14.80 -7.89 -2.37
C SER A 52 -16.14 -8.15 -1.66
N ALA A 53 -17.27 -7.86 -2.32
CA ALA A 53 -18.60 -8.13 -1.77
C ALA A 53 -18.90 -9.63 -1.66
N ASN A 54 -18.40 -10.45 -2.60
CA ASN A 54 -18.52 -11.90 -2.56
C ASN A 54 -17.29 -12.58 -3.18
N THR A 55 -16.35 -12.93 -2.32
CA THR A 55 -15.09 -13.57 -2.74
C THR A 55 -15.26 -14.99 -3.33
N ARG A 56 -16.46 -15.59 -3.24
CA ARG A 56 -16.79 -16.90 -3.82
C ARG A 56 -17.46 -16.80 -5.17
N ASP A 57 -17.79 -15.61 -5.64
CA ASP A 57 -18.39 -15.37 -6.95
C ASP A 57 -17.35 -15.55 -8.06
N LYS A 58 -17.38 -16.71 -8.72
CA LYS A 58 -16.46 -17.07 -9.79
C LYS A 58 -16.60 -16.18 -11.03
N GLU A 59 -17.82 -15.69 -11.32
CA GLU A 59 -18.06 -14.81 -12.45
C GLU A 59 -17.43 -13.43 -12.21
N ALA A 60 -17.62 -12.86 -11.00
CA ALA A 60 -16.99 -11.63 -10.58
C ALA A 60 -15.44 -11.74 -10.60
N GLN A 61 -14.88 -12.85 -10.10
CA GLN A 61 -13.43 -13.11 -10.14
C GLN A 61 -12.91 -13.16 -11.58
N THR A 62 -13.60 -13.89 -12.47
CA THR A 62 -13.20 -14.01 -13.88
C THR A 62 -13.25 -12.65 -14.58
N ARG A 63 -14.31 -11.89 -14.39
CA ARG A 63 -14.46 -10.53 -14.95
C ARG A 63 -13.36 -9.60 -14.42
N ALA A 64 -13.08 -9.62 -13.12
CA ALA A 64 -12.01 -8.81 -12.54
C ALA A 64 -10.62 -9.18 -13.09
N ALA A 65 -10.33 -10.48 -13.26
CA ALA A 65 -9.07 -10.96 -13.85
C ALA A 65 -8.91 -10.50 -15.31
N GLN A 66 -9.95 -10.69 -16.13
CA GLN A 66 -9.94 -10.23 -17.52
C GLN A 66 -9.78 -8.71 -17.63
N THR A 67 -10.51 -7.96 -16.80
CA THR A 67 -10.40 -6.49 -16.75
C THR A 67 -9.00 -6.07 -16.36
N ARG A 68 -8.39 -6.70 -15.36
CA ARG A 68 -7.01 -6.42 -14.92
C ARG A 68 -6.01 -6.63 -16.06
N THR A 69 -6.13 -7.70 -16.82
CA THR A 69 -5.25 -7.97 -17.97
C THR A 69 -5.35 -6.88 -19.03
N VAL A 70 -6.58 -6.47 -19.35
CA VAL A 70 -6.78 -5.38 -20.33
C VAL A 70 -6.24 -4.05 -19.81
N LEU A 71 -6.52 -3.70 -18.55
CA LEU A 71 -6.01 -2.46 -17.95
C LEU A 71 -4.49 -2.44 -17.89
N ALA A 72 -3.83 -3.55 -17.58
CA ALA A 72 -2.37 -3.65 -17.61
C ALA A 72 -1.80 -3.36 -19.01
N GLY A 73 -2.47 -3.84 -20.08
CA GLY A 73 -2.10 -3.50 -21.44
C GLY A 73 -2.27 -2.02 -21.78
N LEU A 74 -3.29 -1.37 -21.22
CA LEU A 74 -3.51 0.08 -21.39
C LEU A 74 -2.49 0.90 -20.57
N ASP A 75 -2.19 0.47 -19.35
CA ASP A 75 -1.15 1.09 -18.51
C ASP A 75 0.21 1.06 -19.22
N ALA A 76 0.55 -0.06 -19.87
CA ALA A 76 1.76 -0.18 -20.68
C ALA A 76 1.78 0.80 -21.87
N LYS A 77 0.64 1.03 -22.52
CA LYS A 77 0.53 2.03 -23.58
C LYS A 77 0.66 3.47 -23.06
N LEU A 78 0.23 3.74 -21.83
CA LEU A 78 0.29 5.07 -21.22
C LEU A 78 1.65 5.40 -20.59
N SER A 79 2.50 4.40 -20.33
CA SER A 79 3.77 4.58 -19.62
C SER A 79 4.76 5.51 -20.33
N PHE A 80 4.64 5.69 -21.65
CA PHE A 80 5.47 6.64 -22.39
C PHE A 80 5.34 8.06 -21.84
N PHE A 81 4.12 8.46 -21.42
CA PHE A 81 3.82 9.83 -21.05
C PHE A 81 4.63 10.28 -19.83
N GLU A 82 4.59 9.53 -18.76
CA GLU A 82 5.40 9.82 -17.56
C GLU A 82 6.91 9.72 -17.87
N SER A 83 7.31 8.74 -18.68
CA SER A 83 8.70 8.60 -19.13
C SER A 83 9.18 9.80 -19.91
N GLU A 84 8.40 10.32 -20.85
CA GLU A 84 8.77 11.50 -21.64
C GLU A 84 8.77 12.77 -20.80
N LEU A 85 7.75 12.98 -19.94
CA LEU A 85 7.75 14.11 -19.01
C LEU A 85 9.01 14.13 -18.12
N SER A 86 9.47 12.98 -17.67
CA SER A 86 10.67 12.88 -16.83
C SER A 86 11.97 13.22 -17.59
N GLN A 87 11.95 13.18 -18.91
CA GLN A 87 13.10 13.48 -19.77
C GLN A 87 13.10 14.93 -20.31
N LEU A 88 12.00 15.67 -20.13
CA LEU A 88 11.94 17.06 -20.55
C LEU A 88 12.96 17.93 -19.81
N ASP A 89 13.34 19.04 -20.43
CA ASP A 89 14.15 20.06 -19.77
C ASP A 89 13.39 20.62 -18.54
N ASP A 90 14.11 20.81 -17.44
CA ASP A 90 13.54 21.35 -16.21
C ASP A 90 12.91 22.74 -16.42
N ALA A 91 13.44 23.54 -17.37
CA ALA A 91 12.85 24.84 -17.72
C ALA A 91 11.44 24.71 -18.28
N VAL A 92 11.17 23.69 -19.12
CA VAL A 92 9.83 23.43 -19.68
C VAL A 92 8.86 23.00 -18.57
N LEU A 93 9.32 22.16 -17.64
CA LEU A 93 8.52 21.70 -16.50
C LEU A 93 8.23 22.86 -15.54
N GLU A 94 9.21 23.71 -15.25
CA GLU A 94 9.02 24.89 -14.41
C GLU A 94 8.03 25.91 -15.04
N GLU A 95 8.06 26.09 -16.35
CA GLU A 95 7.05 26.88 -17.07
C GLU A 95 5.66 26.24 -16.96
N ALA A 96 5.55 24.91 -17.13
CA ALA A 96 4.28 24.19 -17.01
C ALA A 96 3.72 24.23 -15.57
N ARG A 97 4.60 24.29 -14.54
CA ARG A 97 4.22 24.40 -13.13
C ARG A 97 3.45 25.68 -12.80
N ALA A 98 3.50 26.69 -13.65
CA ALA A 98 2.68 27.90 -13.49
C ALA A 98 1.16 27.59 -13.54
N ASN A 99 0.74 26.49 -14.14
CA ASN A 99 -0.62 25.99 -14.06
C ASN A 99 -0.88 25.39 -12.66
N LYS A 100 -1.77 26.02 -11.90
CA LYS A 100 -2.08 25.61 -10.51
C LYS A 100 -2.61 24.16 -10.39
N GLU A 101 -3.31 23.66 -11.41
CA GLU A 101 -3.84 22.29 -11.42
C GLU A 101 -2.74 21.24 -11.54
N ASP A 102 -1.63 21.58 -12.18
CA ASP A 102 -0.52 20.68 -12.44
C ASP A 102 0.68 20.92 -11.52
N ALA A 103 0.69 22.06 -10.80
CA ALA A 103 1.84 22.54 -10.03
C ALA A 103 2.42 21.48 -9.09
N LEU A 104 1.58 20.83 -8.30
CA LEU A 104 2.02 19.80 -7.34
C LEU A 104 2.56 18.54 -8.04
N TYR A 105 1.94 18.13 -9.14
CA TYR A 105 2.42 16.98 -9.91
C TYR A 105 3.80 17.24 -10.50
N ILE A 106 3.96 18.43 -11.12
CA ILE A 106 5.23 18.82 -11.74
C ILE A 106 6.33 19.02 -10.69
N GLU A 107 6.03 19.61 -9.55
CA GLU A 107 6.97 19.73 -8.44
C GLU A 107 7.49 18.35 -8.00
N ARG A 108 6.60 17.40 -7.81
CA ARG A 108 6.99 16.02 -7.48
C ARG A 108 7.81 15.35 -8.57
N LEU A 109 7.43 15.56 -9.83
CA LEU A 109 8.19 15.05 -10.97
C LEU A 109 9.62 15.59 -10.98
N LEU A 110 9.81 16.89 -10.74
CA LEU A 110 11.13 17.53 -10.67
C LEU A 110 11.96 16.99 -9.49
N GLU A 111 11.33 16.70 -8.36
CA GLU A 111 11.98 16.06 -7.22
C GLU A 111 12.38 14.63 -7.57
N ASP A 112 11.48 13.84 -8.12
CA ASP A 112 11.69 12.43 -8.45
C ASP A 112 12.76 12.25 -9.53
N LYS A 113 12.90 13.21 -10.47
CA LYS A 113 13.97 13.24 -11.50
C LYS A 113 15.37 13.12 -10.90
N LYS A 114 15.60 13.63 -9.69
CA LYS A 114 16.90 13.56 -9.01
C LYS A 114 17.31 12.13 -8.67
N HIS A 115 16.35 11.23 -8.59
CA HIS A 115 16.51 9.83 -8.21
C HIS A 115 16.21 8.85 -9.36
N LEU A 116 16.00 9.37 -10.58
CA LEU A 116 15.81 8.54 -11.76
C LEU A 116 17.13 7.87 -12.15
N LEU A 117 17.01 6.61 -12.51
CA LEU A 117 18.11 5.83 -13.08
C LEU A 117 18.10 5.94 -14.61
N SER A 118 19.11 5.35 -15.26
CA SER A 118 19.11 5.32 -16.71
C SER A 118 17.89 4.56 -17.26
N LYS A 119 17.43 4.91 -18.45
CA LYS A 119 16.25 4.33 -19.10
C LYS A 119 16.28 2.79 -19.12
N ASP A 120 17.45 2.20 -19.40
CA ASP A 120 17.60 0.75 -19.44
C ASP A 120 17.47 0.10 -18.07
N VAL A 121 17.96 0.77 -17.02
CA VAL A 121 17.83 0.30 -15.64
C VAL A 121 16.38 0.40 -15.18
N GLU A 122 15.69 1.53 -15.45
CA GLU A 122 14.26 1.67 -15.11
C GLU A 122 13.40 0.62 -15.83
N ALA A 123 13.65 0.37 -17.11
CA ALA A 123 12.97 -0.70 -17.87
C ALA A 123 13.23 -2.09 -17.27
N THR A 124 14.46 -2.35 -16.83
CA THR A 124 14.84 -3.61 -16.17
C THR A 124 14.12 -3.78 -14.83
N LEU A 125 14.09 -2.72 -14.00
CA LEU A 125 13.39 -2.74 -12.71
C LEU A 125 11.89 -2.92 -12.90
N ALA A 126 11.30 -2.27 -13.90
CA ALA A 126 9.88 -2.45 -14.24
C ALA A 126 9.58 -3.90 -14.66
N ALA A 127 10.43 -4.52 -15.48
CA ALA A 127 10.30 -5.92 -15.86
C ALA A 127 10.42 -6.90 -14.68
N LEU A 128 11.21 -6.56 -13.67
CA LEU A 128 11.38 -7.32 -12.43
C LEU A 128 10.28 -7.06 -11.37
N GLY A 129 9.33 -6.17 -11.62
CA GLY A 129 8.34 -5.71 -10.65
C GLY A 129 7.66 -6.84 -9.88
N ASN A 130 7.11 -7.85 -10.59
CA ASN A 130 6.48 -9.01 -9.95
C ASN A 130 7.45 -9.82 -9.09
N THR A 131 8.71 -9.94 -9.50
CA THR A 131 9.75 -10.64 -8.73
C THR A 131 10.11 -9.85 -7.47
N LEU A 132 10.22 -8.53 -7.59
CA LEU A 132 10.49 -7.65 -6.46
C LEU A 132 9.34 -7.60 -5.45
N ASP A 133 8.11 -7.87 -5.87
CA ASP A 133 6.93 -7.93 -4.99
C ASP A 133 6.68 -9.32 -4.39
N ALA A 134 7.47 -10.33 -4.75
CA ALA A 134 7.27 -11.72 -4.30
C ALA A 134 7.28 -11.87 -2.76
N GLY A 135 8.11 -11.10 -2.05
CA GLY A 135 8.16 -11.12 -0.59
C GLY A 135 6.82 -10.69 0.05
N TYR A 136 6.21 -9.63 -0.47
CA TYR A 136 4.91 -9.16 -0.02
C TYR A 136 3.78 -10.13 -0.38
N GLN A 137 3.81 -10.71 -1.58
CA GLN A 137 2.83 -11.72 -1.99
C GLN A 137 2.92 -12.98 -1.12
N ALA A 138 4.13 -13.47 -0.84
CA ALA A 138 4.34 -14.61 0.05
C ALA A 138 3.80 -14.35 1.46
N TYR A 139 4.01 -13.15 2.01
CA TYR A 139 3.43 -12.75 3.29
C TYR A 139 1.90 -12.81 3.29
N ASN A 140 1.26 -12.28 2.24
CA ASN A 140 -0.20 -12.30 2.11
C ASN A 140 -0.74 -13.73 1.96
N ASP A 141 -0.08 -14.57 1.19
CA ASP A 141 -0.47 -15.97 1.03
C ASP A 141 -0.39 -16.73 2.36
N ILE A 142 0.70 -16.55 3.10
CA ILE A 142 0.85 -17.13 4.44
C ILE A 142 -0.27 -16.63 5.37
N LYS A 143 -0.49 -15.31 5.42
CA LYS A 143 -1.45 -14.68 6.34
C LYS A 143 -2.90 -15.05 6.04
N PHE A 144 -3.30 -15.03 4.78
CA PHE A 144 -4.71 -15.12 4.40
C PHE A 144 -5.14 -16.45 3.80
N LYS A 145 -4.18 -17.30 3.40
CA LYS A 145 -4.49 -18.60 2.79
C LYS A 145 -4.02 -19.79 3.63
N ASP A 146 -2.80 -19.72 4.17
CA ASP A 146 -2.18 -20.88 4.84
C ASP A 146 -2.40 -20.91 6.37
N MET A 147 -2.59 -19.73 7.01
CA MET A 147 -2.83 -19.68 8.44
C MET A 147 -4.20 -20.25 8.79
N HIS A 148 -4.22 -21.34 9.52
CA HIS A 148 -5.41 -21.92 10.11
C HIS A 148 -5.36 -21.81 11.63
N PHE A 149 -6.37 -21.20 12.19
CA PHE A 149 -6.52 -20.99 13.62
C PHE A 149 -7.43 -22.08 14.19
N PRO A 150 -7.05 -22.74 15.30
CA PRO A 150 -7.98 -23.56 16.08
C PRO A 150 -9.14 -22.70 16.59
N ASP A 151 -10.27 -23.34 16.85
CA ASP A 151 -11.37 -22.70 17.55
C ASP A 151 -10.94 -22.29 18.96
N VAL A 152 -11.52 -21.20 19.46
CA VAL A 152 -11.33 -20.75 20.84
C VAL A 152 -12.30 -21.51 21.74
N GLU A 153 -11.76 -22.25 22.71
CA GLU A 153 -12.54 -22.98 23.71
C GLU A 153 -12.35 -22.32 25.08
N ALA A 154 -13.36 -21.53 25.49
CA ALA A 154 -13.32 -20.82 26.76
C ALA A 154 -14.73 -20.56 27.29
N ASP A 155 -14.89 -20.55 28.62
CA ASP A 155 -16.15 -20.24 29.30
C ASP A 155 -17.34 -21.10 28.82
N GLY A 156 -17.09 -22.37 28.48
CA GLY A 156 -18.09 -23.30 27.96
C GLY A 156 -18.52 -23.04 26.52
N GLN A 157 -17.85 -22.18 25.81
CA GLN A 157 -18.14 -21.81 24.41
C GLN A 157 -17.03 -22.32 23.48
N VAL A 158 -17.41 -22.66 22.25
CA VAL A 158 -16.50 -22.96 21.14
C VAL A 158 -16.74 -21.91 20.05
N ILE A 159 -15.72 -21.08 19.78
CA ILE A 159 -15.84 -19.93 18.89
C ILE A 159 -14.85 -20.11 17.73
N PRO A 160 -15.35 -20.22 16.47
CA PRO A 160 -14.48 -20.28 15.30
C PRO A 160 -13.61 -19.03 15.18
N MET A 161 -12.31 -19.22 14.92
CA MET A 161 -11.36 -18.13 14.84
C MET A 161 -10.69 -18.05 13.48
N THR A 162 -10.51 -16.82 13.03
CA THR A 162 -9.72 -16.43 11.86
C THR A 162 -8.85 -15.23 12.22
N TYR A 163 -7.90 -14.88 11.38
CA TYR A 163 -7.12 -13.66 11.56
C TYR A 163 -8.02 -12.42 11.70
N ASN A 164 -8.99 -12.26 10.79
CA ASN A 164 -9.90 -11.12 10.79
C ASN A 164 -10.87 -11.11 11.99
N SER A 165 -11.35 -12.28 12.44
CA SER A 165 -12.22 -12.32 13.63
C SER A 165 -11.47 -11.97 14.91
N PHE A 166 -10.18 -12.30 14.98
CA PHE A 166 -9.35 -11.85 16.10
C PHE A 166 -9.17 -10.34 16.11
N GLU A 167 -8.70 -9.74 15.02
CA GLU A 167 -8.47 -8.29 14.94
C GLU A 167 -9.77 -7.46 15.01
N GLY A 168 -10.86 -7.96 14.44
CA GLY A 168 -12.12 -7.22 14.37
C GLY A 168 -13.03 -7.37 15.60
N ARG A 169 -12.86 -8.44 16.40
CA ARG A 169 -13.78 -8.73 17.51
C ARG A 169 -13.10 -9.24 18.77
N MET A 170 -12.24 -10.27 18.67
CA MET A 170 -11.74 -10.96 19.84
C MET A 170 -10.78 -10.13 20.68
N GLN A 171 -10.11 -9.13 20.09
CA GLN A 171 -9.24 -8.19 20.82
C GLN A 171 -10.02 -7.33 21.82
N SER A 172 -11.29 -7.02 21.54
CA SER A 172 -12.17 -6.23 22.40
C SER A 172 -13.26 -7.04 23.10
N GLU A 173 -13.15 -8.37 23.11
CA GLU A 173 -14.13 -9.26 23.77
C GLU A 173 -14.19 -8.96 25.28
N PRO A 174 -15.35 -8.58 25.83
CA PRO A 174 -15.49 -8.22 27.23
C PRO A 174 -15.20 -9.39 28.19
N ASN A 175 -15.54 -10.61 27.78
CA ASN A 175 -15.26 -11.80 28.57
C ASN A 175 -13.73 -12.07 28.61
N THR A 176 -13.14 -11.88 29.79
CA THR A 176 -11.69 -12.00 29.98
C THR A 176 -11.14 -13.39 29.66
N ALA A 177 -11.90 -14.45 29.96
CA ALA A 177 -11.45 -15.81 29.68
C ALA A 177 -11.40 -16.07 28.18
N ILE A 178 -12.46 -15.68 27.46
CA ILE A 178 -12.53 -15.80 25.99
C ILE A 178 -11.44 -14.96 25.34
N ARG A 179 -11.30 -13.69 25.71
CA ARG A 179 -10.29 -12.78 25.13
C ARG A 179 -8.86 -13.31 25.31
N ARG A 180 -8.50 -13.75 26.51
CA ARG A 180 -7.16 -14.26 26.80
C ARG A 180 -6.87 -15.59 26.10
N GLU A 181 -7.84 -16.50 26.01
CA GLU A 181 -7.65 -17.73 25.23
C GLU A 181 -7.55 -17.43 23.73
N ALA A 182 -8.37 -16.51 23.21
CA ALA A 182 -8.28 -16.06 21.83
C ALA A 182 -6.88 -15.48 21.50
N PHE A 183 -6.33 -14.64 22.37
CA PHE A 183 -4.98 -14.12 22.21
C PHE A 183 -3.91 -15.22 22.23
N LYS A 184 -4.06 -16.21 23.13
CA LYS A 184 -3.15 -17.34 23.20
C LYS A 184 -3.20 -18.18 21.91
N VAL A 185 -4.39 -18.57 21.46
CA VAL A 185 -4.58 -19.33 20.21
C VAL A 185 -4.02 -18.57 19.01
N PHE A 186 -4.27 -17.26 18.95
CA PHE A 186 -3.74 -16.39 17.90
C PHE A 186 -2.20 -16.35 17.92
N SER A 187 -1.61 -16.06 19.07
CA SER A 187 -0.16 -15.96 19.23
C SER A 187 0.56 -17.29 18.96
N ASP A 188 0.00 -18.41 19.45
CA ASP A 188 0.56 -19.73 19.23
C ASP A 188 0.49 -20.15 17.75
N THR A 189 -0.55 -19.71 17.04
CA THR A 189 -0.65 -19.92 15.58
C THR A 189 0.38 -19.09 14.85
N LEU A 190 0.51 -17.78 15.16
CA LEU A 190 1.52 -16.93 14.53
C LEU A 190 2.95 -17.49 14.70
N ARG A 191 3.27 -18.05 15.88
CA ARG A 191 4.58 -18.67 16.14
C ARG A 191 4.92 -19.81 15.20
N LYS A 192 3.92 -20.55 14.72
CA LYS A 192 4.15 -21.65 13.75
C LYS A 192 4.65 -21.14 12.41
N TYR A 193 4.33 -19.91 12.05
CA TYR A 193 4.68 -19.27 10.78
C TYR A 193 5.82 -18.24 10.91
N GLN A 194 6.40 -18.07 12.10
CA GLN A 194 7.38 -17.02 12.38
C GLN A 194 8.57 -17.01 11.40
N HIS A 195 9.08 -18.19 11.03
CA HIS A 195 10.24 -18.27 10.13
C HIS A 195 9.88 -17.91 8.69
N SER A 196 8.72 -18.34 8.20
CA SER A 196 8.24 -18.02 6.86
C SER A 196 7.91 -16.54 6.72
N THR A 197 7.22 -15.97 7.72
CA THR A 197 6.90 -14.52 7.73
C THR A 197 8.15 -13.67 7.91
N ALA A 198 9.11 -14.08 8.73
CA ALA A 198 10.39 -13.40 8.88
C ALA A 198 11.20 -13.44 7.57
N SER A 199 11.19 -14.55 6.85
CA SER A 199 11.84 -14.64 5.54
C SER A 199 11.20 -13.72 4.51
N ALA A 200 9.87 -13.69 4.43
CA ALA A 200 9.12 -12.78 3.55
C ALA A 200 9.41 -11.30 3.89
N TYR A 201 9.42 -10.95 5.18
CA TYR A 201 9.77 -9.61 5.65
C TYR A 201 11.22 -9.23 5.32
N ASN A 202 12.16 -10.14 5.54
CA ASN A 202 13.56 -9.90 5.17
C ASN A 202 13.74 -9.66 3.67
N THR A 203 13.00 -10.40 2.83
CA THR A 203 12.99 -10.17 1.37
C THR A 203 12.54 -8.76 1.02
N GLN A 204 11.48 -8.26 1.70
CA GLN A 204 11.01 -6.89 1.52
C GLN A 204 12.06 -5.87 1.97
N ILE A 205 12.70 -6.06 3.13
CA ILE A 205 13.76 -5.17 3.62
C ILE A 205 14.95 -5.13 2.65
N GLN A 206 15.38 -6.27 2.11
CA GLN A 206 16.46 -6.32 1.13
C GLN A 206 16.10 -5.58 -0.17
N LYS A 207 14.86 -5.74 -0.65
CA LYS A 207 14.35 -4.97 -1.79
C LYS A 207 14.44 -3.45 -1.53
N GLU A 208 13.86 -2.99 -0.42
CA GLU A 208 13.83 -1.54 -0.10
C GLU A 208 15.24 -0.98 0.08
N LYS A 209 16.14 -1.74 0.73
CA LYS A 209 17.54 -1.34 0.89
C LYS A 209 18.27 -1.24 -0.46
N THR A 210 18.06 -2.22 -1.33
CA THR A 210 18.67 -2.22 -2.67
C THR A 210 18.14 -1.04 -3.49
N MET A 211 16.83 -0.79 -3.47
CA MET A 211 16.23 0.33 -4.20
C MET A 211 16.70 1.69 -3.67
N ALA A 212 16.79 1.87 -2.35
CA ALA A 212 17.34 3.08 -1.75
C ALA A 212 18.77 3.34 -2.22
N THR A 213 19.63 2.32 -2.18
CA THR A 213 21.03 2.41 -2.61
C THR A 213 21.15 2.74 -4.11
N LEU A 214 20.38 2.04 -4.96
CA LEU A 214 20.40 2.26 -6.42
C LEU A 214 19.96 3.68 -6.77
N ARG A 215 18.94 4.22 -6.07
CA ARG A 215 18.40 5.56 -6.31
C ARG A 215 19.17 6.69 -5.60
N GLY A 216 20.28 6.36 -4.92
CA GLY A 216 21.17 7.35 -4.31
C GLY A 216 20.65 7.98 -3.03
N PHE A 217 19.79 7.28 -2.29
CA PHE A 217 19.37 7.73 -0.96
C PHE A 217 20.37 7.30 0.11
N ASP A 218 20.58 8.13 1.12
CA ASP A 218 21.51 7.88 2.23
C ASP A 218 21.01 6.72 3.12
N SER A 219 19.71 6.53 3.23
CA SER A 219 19.12 5.44 4.01
C SER A 219 17.81 4.93 3.42
N VAL A 220 17.38 3.74 3.88
CA VAL A 220 16.05 3.20 3.56
C VAL A 220 14.94 4.12 4.09
N PHE A 221 15.17 4.76 5.25
CA PHE A 221 14.18 5.70 5.81
C PHE A 221 14.00 6.91 4.89
N ASP A 222 15.08 7.51 4.41
CA ASP A 222 15.00 8.67 3.52
C ASP A 222 14.29 8.30 2.21
N TYR A 223 14.57 7.12 1.65
CA TYR A 223 13.87 6.59 0.48
C TYR A 223 12.36 6.40 0.73
N LEU A 224 11.97 5.80 1.86
CA LEU A 224 10.56 5.55 2.16
C LEU A 224 9.82 6.82 2.53
N LEU A 225 10.45 7.75 3.23
CA LEU A 225 9.88 9.04 3.61
C LEU A 225 9.74 9.97 2.41
N ASP A 226 10.70 9.96 1.47
CA ASP A 226 10.58 10.71 0.22
C ASP A 226 9.33 10.33 -0.57
N ARG A 227 9.04 9.03 -0.68
CA ARG A 227 7.81 8.55 -1.32
C ARG A 227 6.53 9.02 -0.65
N GLN A 228 6.56 9.32 0.65
CA GLN A 228 5.46 9.86 1.43
C GLN A 228 5.50 11.39 1.52
N LYS A 229 6.56 12.02 1.01
CA LYS A 229 6.84 13.45 1.13
C LYS A 229 6.84 13.94 2.58
N VAL A 230 7.39 13.10 3.47
CA VAL A 230 7.59 13.39 4.90
C VAL A 230 9.08 13.64 5.14
N SER A 231 9.42 14.74 5.80
CA SER A 231 10.81 15.01 6.17
C SER A 231 11.29 14.08 7.30
N ARG A 232 12.58 13.76 7.31
CA ARG A 232 13.18 12.95 8.38
C ARG A 232 13.03 13.63 9.74
N GLU A 233 13.16 14.94 9.79
CA GLU A 233 12.98 15.72 11.02
C GLU A 233 11.54 15.60 11.58
N LEU A 234 10.53 15.66 10.71
CA LEU A 234 9.13 15.48 11.13
C LEU A 234 8.92 14.06 11.69
N TYR A 235 9.43 13.05 10.99
CA TYR A 235 9.33 11.65 11.38
C TYR A 235 9.97 11.37 12.75
N ASP A 236 11.21 11.82 12.94
CA ASP A 236 11.95 11.63 14.20
C ASP A 236 11.25 12.37 15.35
N ARG A 237 10.81 13.61 15.12
CA ARG A 237 10.06 14.40 16.12
C ARG A 237 8.73 13.73 16.51
N GLU A 238 8.02 13.15 15.55
CA GLU A 238 6.76 12.43 15.84
C GLU A 238 7.01 11.26 16.78
N ILE A 239 8.06 10.48 16.53
CA ILE A 239 8.46 9.36 17.40
C ILE A 239 8.82 9.84 18.80
N ASP A 240 9.62 10.89 18.91
CA ASP A 240 10.03 11.45 20.21
C ASP A 240 8.81 11.91 21.02
N VAL A 241 7.92 12.67 20.41
CA VAL A 241 6.67 13.14 21.06
C VAL A 241 5.80 11.96 21.49
N ILE A 242 5.63 10.93 20.65
CA ILE A 242 4.86 9.76 21.01
C ILE A 242 5.49 9.03 22.21
N LEU A 243 6.79 8.86 22.22
CA LEU A 243 7.49 8.17 23.32
C LEU A 243 7.42 8.95 24.63
N GLU A 244 7.53 10.25 24.58
CA GLU A 244 7.50 11.12 25.78
C GLU A 244 6.09 11.29 26.33
N GLU A 245 5.12 11.62 25.46
CA GLU A 245 3.79 12.04 25.89
C GLU A 245 2.79 10.88 26.01
N LEU A 246 2.86 9.87 25.14
CA LEU A 246 1.87 8.78 25.14
C LEU A 246 2.00 7.85 26.35
N ALA A 247 3.21 7.60 26.85
CA ALA A 247 3.43 6.63 27.91
C ALA A 247 2.68 6.92 29.22
N PRO A 248 2.57 8.17 29.73
CA PRO A 248 1.74 8.52 30.87
C PRO A 248 0.25 8.24 30.65
N HIS A 249 -0.24 8.58 29.45
CA HIS A 249 -1.64 8.34 29.07
C HIS A 249 -1.97 6.87 28.97
N MET A 250 -1.09 6.05 28.38
CA MET A 250 -1.26 4.61 28.31
C MET A 250 -1.26 3.96 29.71
N ARG A 251 -0.44 4.45 30.65
CA ARG A 251 -0.48 3.98 32.05
C ARG A 251 -1.80 4.31 32.74
N THR A 252 -2.36 5.49 32.47
CA THR A 252 -3.66 5.88 32.99
C THR A 252 -4.78 5.06 32.41
N PHE A 253 -4.75 4.86 31.09
CA PHE A 253 -5.68 4.01 30.36
C PHE A 253 -5.67 2.57 30.89
N ALA A 254 -4.49 1.98 31.10
CA ALA A 254 -4.36 0.64 31.67
C ALA A 254 -4.97 0.53 33.08
N ARG A 255 -4.83 1.58 33.93
CA ARG A 255 -5.47 1.60 35.23
C ARG A 255 -6.99 1.66 35.14
N LEU A 256 -7.53 2.49 34.23
CA LEU A 256 -8.98 2.58 33.98
C LEU A 256 -9.55 1.24 33.52
N ILE A 257 -8.91 0.60 32.55
CA ILE A 257 -9.30 -0.75 32.10
C ILE A 257 -9.29 -1.73 33.26
N LYS A 258 -8.25 -1.71 34.08
CA LYS A 258 -8.16 -2.58 35.27
C LYS A 258 -9.35 -2.42 36.21
N GLU A 259 -9.75 -1.17 36.49
CA GLU A 259 -10.86 -0.86 37.39
C GLU A 259 -12.22 -1.20 36.76
N ILE A 260 -12.45 -0.80 35.52
CA ILE A 260 -13.74 -1.00 34.83
C ILE A 260 -14.03 -2.49 34.66
N TYR A 261 -13.05 -3.27 34.22
CA TYR A 261 -13.20 -4.70 33.96
C TYR A 261 -12.82 -5.60 35.14
N GLN A 262 -12.50 -5.02 36.29
CA GLN A 262 -12.12 -5.72 37.53
C GLN A 262 -11.02 -6.77 37.31
N LEU A 263 -10.02 -6.42 36.51
CA LEU A 263 -8.93 -7.33 36.15
C LEU A 263 -7.96 -7.49 37.32
N ASP A 264 -7.49 -8.73 37.55
CA ASP A 264 -6.39 -9.05 38.46
C ASP A 264 -5.09 -8.37 38.06
N VAL A 265 -4.79 -8.45 36.77
CA VAL A 265 -3.64 -7.84 36.10
C VAL A 265 -4.04 -7.43 34.68
N VAL A 266 -3.55 -6.28 34.22
CA VAL A 266 -3.69 -5.87 32.82
C VAL A 266 -2.57 -6.51 32.01
N ARG A 267 -2.94 -7.20 30.95
CA ARG A 267 -2.03 -7.82 29.98
C ARG A 267 -2.12 -7.11 28.64
N TYR A 268 -1.24 -7.46 27.71
CA TYR A 268 -1.24 -6.88 26.37
C TYR A 268 -2.59 -7.02 25.67
N GLU A 269 -3.19 -8.18 25.74
CA GLU A 269 -4.49 -8.51 25.15
C GLU A 269 -5.68 -7.75 25.78
N ASP A 270 -5.47 -7.10 26.91
CA ASP A 270 -6.52 -6.30 27.57
C ASP A 270 -6.52 -4.83 27.06
N LEU A 271 -5.47 -4.39 26.35
CA LEU A 271 -5.29 -2.99 25.94
C LEU A 271 -6.21 -2.56 24.79
N LYS A 272 -7.01 -3.44 24.22
CA LYS A 272 -8.01 -3.14 23.20
C LYS A 272 -9.45 -3.10 23.71
N LEU A 273 -9.63 -3.23 25.03
CA LEU A 273 -10.92 -3.00 25.68
C LEU A 273 -11.28 -1.51 25.60
N GLU A 274 -12.56 -1.23 25.34
CA GLU A 274 -13.12 0.11 25.22
C GLU A 274 -13.94 0.52 26.44
#